data_07024ce38202b3859e1451b216e2674b
#
_entry.id   07024ce38202b3859e1451b216e2674b
#
_cell.length_a   1.000
_cell.length_b   1.000
_cell.length_c   1.000
_cell.angle_alpha   90.00
_cell.angle_beta   90.00
_cell.angle_gamma   90.00
#
_symmetry.space_group_name_H-M   'P 1'
#
loop_
_entity.id
_entity.type
_entity.pdbx_description
1 polymer ?
#
loop_
_entity_poly.entity_id
_entity_poly.type
_entity_poly.pdbx_seq_one_letter_code
_entity_poly.pdbx_strand_id
1 'polypeptide(L)'
;MSLHHRIATPAAKQRYVRALFATIADRYDLITVVLSYGQDRRWKRRLVNLAAPGRDMRALDLATGTGDIAFALAAEGARVVGLDVTLRMIQLARAKIPKRGAAGFTVGDMLALPFPDGSFDVVTIGYGLRNVPDLDTAIAELFRVVRPGGRVLSLDFNRPTNGGVRLLYLA
;
A
#
# COMPACT_ATOMS: atom_id res chain seq x y z
N MET A 1 14.64 24.79 -6.57
CA MET A 1 15.32 23.51 -6.27
C MET A 1 14.69 22.44 -7.13
N SER A 2 15.45 21.78 -8.02
CA SER A 2 14.90 20.75 -8.92
C SER A 2 14.45 19.51 -8.16
N LEU A 3 13.48 18.75 -8.71
CA LEU A 3 12.96 17.50 -8.13
C LEU A 3 14.11 16.49 -7.84
N HIS A 4 15.09 16.42 -8.75
CA HIS A 4 16.28 15.57 -8.59
C HIS A 4 17.05 15.85 -7.28
N HIS A 5 17.14 17.10 -6.85
CA HIS A 5 17.83 17.46 -5.59
C HIS A 5 17.03 17.02 -4.35
N ARG A 6 15.69 16.97 -4.45
CA ARG A 6 14.80 16.58 -3.35
C ARG A 6 14.76 15.08 -3.07
N ILE A 7 15.19 14.26 -4.02
CA ILE A 7 15.15 12.79 -3.94
C ILE A 7 16.53 12.14 -4.10
N ALA A 8 17.60 12.94 -3.99
CA ALA A 8 18.98 12.51 -4.23
C ALA A 8 19.51 11.47 -3.23
N THR A 9 18.91 11.38 -2.04
CA THR A 9 19.27 10.38 -1.04
C THR A 9 18.03 9.61 -0.57
N PRO A 10 18.17 8.36 -0.09
CA PRO A 10 17.07 7.57 0.45
C PRO A 10 16.25 8.33 1.50
N ALA A 11 16.93 8.99 2.45
CA ALA A 11 16.28 9.78 3.50
C ALA A 11 15.56 11.03 2.93
N ALA A 12 16.11 11.68 1.90
CA ALA A 12 15.46 12.81 1.26
C ALA A 12 14.23 12.36 0.47
N LYS A 13 14.31 11.23 -0.26
CA LYS A 13 13.19 10.62 -0.96
C LYS A 13 12.05 10.28 0.03
N GLN A 14 12.37 9.66 1.16
CA GLN A 14 11.37 9.30 2.18
C GLN A 14 10.65 10.55 2.75
N ARG A 15 11.40 11.60 3.10
CA ARG A 15 10.80 12.86 3.58
C ARG A 15 9.90 13.51 2.53
N TYR A 16 10.36 13.53 1.27
CA TYR A 16 9.57 14.06 0.17
C TYR A 16 8.26 13.30 -0.04
N VAL A 17 8.32 11.97 -0.09
CA VAL A 17 7.15 11.09 -0.25
C VAL A 17 6.16 11.29 0.90
N ARG A 18 6.63 11.32 2.15
CA ARG A 18 5.80 11.60 3.33
C ARG A 18 5.06 12.94 3.21
N ALA A 19 5.78 14.01 2.89
CA ALA A 19 5.22 15.35 2.77
C ALA A 19 4.19 15.42 1.63
N LEU A 20 4.48 14.80 0.49
CA LEU A 20 3.58 14.72 -0.66
C LEU A 20 2.26 14.05 -0.27
N PHE A 21 2.32 12.83 0.28
CA PHE A 21 1.12 12.08 0.65
C PHE A 21 0.35 12.72 1.81
N ALA A 22 1.02 13.38 2.75
CA ALA A 22 0.34 14.17 3.78
C ALA A 22 -0.47 15.34 3.18
N THR A 23 0.07 15.99 2.14
CA THR A 23 -0.60 17.11 1.46
C THR A 23 -1.82 16.69 0.66
N ILE A 24 -1.75 15.54 -0.03
CA ILE A 24 -2.84 15.07 -0.90
C ILE A 24 -3.83 14.12 -0.21
N ALA A 25 -3.57 13.73 1.05
CA ALA A 25 -4.29 12.67 1.76
C ALA A 25 -5.82 12.84 1.71
N ASP A 26 -6.32 14.04 1.99
CA ASP A 26 -7.77 14.32 2.04
C ASP A 26 -8.48 14.18 0.68
N ARG A 27 -7.72 14.22 -0.42
CA ARG A 27 -8.21 14.08 -1.80
C ARG A 27 -7.69 12.81 -2.49
N TYR A 28 -6.94 11.99 -1.76
CA TYR A 28 -6.22 10.86 -2.34
C TYR A 28 -7.13 9.89 -3.08
N ASP A 29 -8.26 9.52 -2.49
CA ASP A 29 -9.21 8.58 -3.08
C ASP A 29 -9.77 9.11 -4.40
N LEU A 30 -10.12 10.41 -4.45
CA LEU A 30 -10.59 11.07 -5.67
C LEU A 30 -9.49 11.11 -6.75
N ILE A 31 -8.27 11.50 -6.36
CA ILE A 31 -7.11 11.56 -7.26
C ILE A 31 -6.85 10.19 -7.87
N THR A 32 -6.86 9.14 -7.06
CA THR A 32 -6.60 7.77 -7.53
C THR A 32 -7.68 7.29 -8.50
N VAL A 33 -8.94 7.57 -8.23
CA VAL A 33 -10.06 7.22 -9.13
C VAL A 33 -9.92 7.95 -10.46
N VAL A 34 -9.61 9.26 -10.46
CA VAL A 34 -9.45 10.06 -11.68
C VAL A 34 -8.25 9.57 -12.49
N LEU A 35 -7.08 9.41 -11.88
CA LEU A 35 -5.86 8.97 -12.57
C LEU A 35 -5.94 7.54 -13.12
N SER A 36 -6.77 6.68 -12.51
CA SER A 36 -7.00 5.31 -12.97
C SER A 36 -8.15 5.17 -13.95
N TYR A 37 -8.78 6.28 -14.37
CA TYR A 37 -10.02 6.26 -15.14
C TYR A 37 -11.10 5.35 -14.52
N GLY A 38 -11.18 5.33 -13.17
CA GLY A 38 -12.12 4.49 -12.43
C GLY A 38 -11.73 3.02 -12.32
N GLN A 39 -10.60 2.59 -12.90
CA GLN A 39 -10.17 1.18 -12.87
C GLN A 39 -9.59 0.74 -11.52
N ASP A 40 -9.19 1.69 -10.67
CA ASP A 40 -8.59 1.43 -9.35
C ASP A 40 -9.39 0.41 -8.53
N ARG A 41 -10.70 0.58 -8.43
CA ARG A 41 -11.58 -0.34 -7.69
C ARG A 41 -11.55 -1.77 -8.24
N ARG A 42 -11.46 -1.92 -9.57
CA ARG A 42 -11.39 -3.24 -10.24
C ARG A 42 -10.05 -3.91 -9.95
N TRP A 43 -8.96 -3.15 -10.00
CA TRP A 43 -7.62 -3.68 -9.73
C TRP A 43 -7.45 -4.07 -8.27
N LYS A 44 -7.90 -3.24 -7.32
CA LYS A 44 -7.90 -3.57 -5.88
C LYS A 44 -8.75 -4.81 -5.58
N ARG A 45 -9.94 -4.93 -6.20
CA ARG A 45 -10.78 -6.13 -6.06
C ARG A 45 -10.07 -7.37 -6.59
N ARG A 46 -9.38 -7.27 -7.74
CA ARG A 46 -8.59 -8.38 -8.27
C ARG A 46 -7.45 -8.78 -7.32
N LEU A 47 -6.75 -7.81 -6.73
CA LEU A 47 -5.71 -8.04 -5.73
C LEU A 47 -6.28 -8.83 -4.54
N VAL A 48 -7.41 -8.40 -3.99
CA VAL A 48 -8.08 -9.07 -2.86
C VAL A 48 -8.52 -10.48 -3.23
N ASN A 49 -9.08 -10.69 -4.42
CA ASN A 49 -9.45 -12.03 -4.89
C ASN A 49 -8.23 -12.97 -5.00
N LEU A 50 -7.09 -12.45 -5.48
CA LEU A 50 -5.84 -13.22 -5.57
C LEU A 50 -5.23 -13.49 -4.18
N ALA A 51 -5.40 -12.56 -3.24
CA ALA A 51 -5.02 -12.76 -1.85
C ALA A 51 -5.81 -13.91 -1.22
N ALA A 52 -6.99 -14.20 -1.76
CA ALA A 52 -7.90 -15.25 -1.29
C ALA A 52 -8.01 -15.24 0.24
N PRO A 53 -8.40 -14.09 0.84
CA PRO A 53 -8.51 -13.98 2.29
C PRO A 53 -9.58 -14.94 2.79
N GLY A 54 -9.35 -15.48 3.97
CA GLY A 54 -10.28 -16.38 4.62
C GLY A 54 -10.54 -15.96 6.04
N ARG A 55 -11.55 -16.59 6.65
CA ARG A 55 -11.89 -16.35 8.05
C ARG A 55 -10.68 -16.67 8.94
N ASP A 56 -10.38 -15.76 9.88
CA ASP A 56 -9.26 -15.83 10.82
C ASP A 56 -7.84 -15.71 10.22
N MET A 57 -7.69 -15.56 8.91
CA MET A 57 -6.39 -15.23 8.30
C MET A 57 -5.90 -13.88 8.79
N ARG A 58 -4.61 -13.80 9.09
CA ARG A 58 -3.92 -12.57 9.48
C ARG A 58 -3.35 -11.90 8.24
N ALA A 59 -3.87 -10.73 7.91
CA ALA A 59 -3.47 -9.97 6.73
C ALA A 59 -2.77 -8.67 7.14
N LEU A 60 -1.71 -8.31 6.42
CA LEU A 60 -1.03 -7.03 6.52
C LEU A 60 -1.22 -6.27 5.19
N ASP A 61 -1.74 -5.06 5.27
CA ASP A 61 -1.84 -4.15 4.11
C ASP A 61 -0.84 -3.00 4.28
N LEU A 62 0.21 -2.99 3.47
CA LEU A 62 1.30 -2.02 3.53
C LEU A 62 1.06 -0.86 2.56
N ALA A 63 1.50 0.33 2.95
CA ALA A 63 1.12 1.59 2.31
C ALA A 63 -0.41 1.65 2.14
N THR A 64 -1.11 1.32 3.22
CA THR A 64 -2.57 1.12 3.23
C THR A 64 -3.35 2.37 2.85
N GLY A 65 -2.72 3.55 2.91
CA GLY A 65 -3.37 4.83 2.63
C GLY A 65 -4.62 5.02 3.48
N THR A 66 -5.74 5.26 2.82
CA THR A 66 -7.04 5.44 3.47
C THR A 66 -7.79 4.13 3.76
N GLY A 67 -7.12 2.96 3.55
CA GLY A 67 -7.58 1.65 4.02
C GLY A 67 -8.40 0.82 3.03
N ASP A 68 -8.53 1.20 1.77
CA ASP A 68 -9.42 0.54 0.82
C ASP A 68 -9.18 -0.96 0.68
N ILE A 69 -7.91 -1.39 0.54
CA ILE A 69 -7.54 -2.82 0.43
C ILE A 69 -7.74 -3.49 1.78
N ALA A 70 -7.31 -2.87 2.88
CA ALA A 70 -7.47 -3.40 4.22
C ALA A 70 -8.95 -3.67 4.56
N PHE A 71 -9.85 -2.73 4.24
CA PHE A 71 -11.29 -2.94 4.44
C PHE A 71 -11.85 -4.05 3.56
N ALA A 72 -11.39 -4.16 2.31
CA ALA A 72 -11.84 -5.21 1.42
C ALA A 72 -11.40 -6.60 1.91
N LEU A 73 -10.17 -6.75 2.42
CA LEU A 73 -9.68 -7.98 3.04
C LEU A 73 -10.49 -8.33 4.32
N ALA A 74 -10.78 -7.33 5.14
CA ALA A 74 -11.56 -7.52 6.36
C ALA A 74 -13.03 -7.93 6.07
N ALA A 75 -13.62 -7.42 4.99
CA ALA A 75 -14.96 -7.79 4.54
C ALA A 75 -15.06 -9.27 4.15
N GLU A 76 -13.97 -9.88 3.68
CA GLU A 76 -13.85 -11.31 3.39
C GLU A 76 -13.55 -12.16 4.64
N GLY A 77 -13.43 -11.55 5.82
CA GLY A 77 -13.28 -12.23 7.10
C GLY A 77 -11.87 -12.30 7.66
N ALA A 78 -10.87 -11.69 7.00
CA ALA A 78 -9.51 -11.63 7.52
C ALA A 78 -9.38 -10.66 8.70
N ARG A 79 -8.44 -10.93 9.61
CA ARG A 79 -7.97 -9.99 10.64
C ARG A 79 -6.87 -9.13 10.04
N VAL A 80 -7.13 -7.86 9.81
CA VAL A 80 -6.26 -7.00 9.02
C VAL A 80 -5.55 -5.96 9.86
N VAL A 81 -4.25 -5.79 9.61
CA VAL A 81 -3.50 -4.62 10.04
C VAL A 81 -3.12 -3.82 8.79
N GLY A 82 -3.56 -2.56 8.74
CA GLY A 82 -3.11 -1.59 7.73
C GLY A 82 -1.98 -0.74 8.31
N LEU A 83 -0.87 -0.63 7.57
CA LEU A 83 0.29 0.17 7.96
C LEU A 83 0.61 1.22 6.88
N ASP A 84 0.80 2.46 7.29
CA ASP A 84 1.26 3.54 6.42
C ASP A 84 2.27 4.42 7.14
N VAL A 85 3.22 4.96 6.39
CA VAL A 85 4.22 5.88 6.94
C VAL A 85 3.65 7.27 7.22
N THR A 86 2.48 7.59 6.66
CA THR A 86 1.84 8.90 6.72
C THR A 86 0.74 8.91 7.76
N LEU A 87 0.95 9.64 8.87
CA LEU A 87 -0.04 9.74 9.96
C LEU A 87 -1.43 10.18 9.45
N ARG A 88 -1.50 11.16 8.53
CA ARG A 88 -2.77 11.66 8.00
C ARG A 88 -3.57 10.57 7.30
N MET A 89 -2.92 9.69 6.54
CA MET A 89 -3.56 8.52 5.90
C MET A 89 -4.18 7.60 6.94
N ILE A 90 -3.45 7.28 8.00
CA ILE A 90 -3.95 6.43 9.10
C ILE A 90 -5.12 7.08 9.85
N GLN A 91 -5.10 8.39 10.05
CA GLN A 91 -6.25 9.11 10.65
C GLN A 91 -7.50 8.98 9.77
N LEU A 92 -7.37 9.15 8.46
CA LEU A 92 -8.47 8.99 7.51
C LEU A 92 -8.98 7.55 7.44
N ALA A 93 -8.08 6.56 7.44
CA ALA A 93 -8.45 5.15 7.49
C ALA A 93 -9.23 4.82 8.77
N ARG A 94 -8.74 5.27 9.92
CA ARG A 94 -9.41 5.07 11.22
C ARG A 94 -10.80 5.70 11.28
N ALA A 95 -10.99 6.86 10.66
CA ALA A 95 -12.29 7.52 10.59
C ALA A 95 -13.33 6.75 9.77
N LYS A 96 -12.89 5.84 8.88
CA LYS A 96 -13.75 4.99 8.05
C LYS A 96 -14.07 3.63 8.70
N ILE A 97 -13.46 3.27 9.84
CA ILE A 97 -13.66 1.95 10.48
C ILE A 97 -15.15 1.77 10.82
N PRO A 98 -15.82 0.74 10.30
CA PRO A 98 -17.17 0.40 10.72
C PRO A 98 -17.22 0.01 12.21
N LYS A 99 -18.33 0.21 12.90
CA LYS A 99 -18.53 -0.14 14.33
C LYS A 99 -18.19 -1.61 14.66
N ARG A 100 -18.21 -2.50 13.68
CA ARG A 100 -17.84 -3.92 13.76
C ARG A 100 -16.84 -4.25 12.65
N GLY A 101 -15.61 -3.73 12.76
CA GLY A 101 -14.58 -3.94 11.74
C GLY A 101 -13.40 -4.76 12.30
N ALA A 102 -12.89 -5.69 11.49
CA ALA A 102 -11.71 -6.50 11.81
C ALA A 102 -10.39 -5.87 11.30
N ALA A 103 -10.39 -4.58 10.94
CA ALA A 103 -9.20 -3.87 10.49
C ALA A 103 -8.69 -2.91 11.57
N GLY A 104 -7.41 -3.04 11.92
CA GLY A 104 -6.65 -2.09 12.71
C GLY A 104 -5.69 -1.29 11.83
N PHE A 105 -5.33 -0.07 12.25
CA PHE A 105 -4.42 0.78 11.48
C PHE A 105 -3.32 1.36 12.37
N THR A 106 -2.07 1.34 11.88
CA THR A 106 -0.90 1.86 12.59
C THR A 106 0.01 2.66 11.67
N VAL A 107 0.71 3.63 12.24
CA VAL A 107 1.79 4.32 11.54
C VAL A 107 3.06 3.48 11.65
N GLY A 108 3.74 3.26 10.53
CA GLY A 108 4.99 2.52 10.51
C GLY A 108 5.72 2.62 9.18
N ASP A 109 6.97 2.20 9.20
CA ASP A 109 7.82 2.16 8.01
C ASP A 109 7.91 0.70 7.51
N MET A 110 7.69 0.49 6.21
CA MET A 110 7.82 -0.86 5.63
C MET A 110 9.28 -1.32 5.52
N LEU A 111 10.25 -0.44 5.75
CA LEU A 111 11.67 -0.80 5.84
C LEU A 111 12.07 -1.35 7.23
N ALA A 112 11.19 -1.23 8.23
CA ALA A 112 11.39 -1.74 9.59
C ALA A 112 10.03 -2.07 10.20
N LEU A 113 9.46 -3.20 9.81
CA LEU A 113 8.11 -3.59 10.21
C LEU A 113 8.07 -4.00 11.69
N PRO A 114 7.19 -3.40 12.52
CA PRO A 114 7.11 -3.68 13.95
C PRO A 114 6.33 -4.97 14.25
N PHE A 115 6.58 -6.02 13.48
CA PHE A 115 5.92 -7.30 13.63
C PHE A 115 6.95 -8.44 13.71
N PRO A 116 6.67 -9.51 14.48
CA PRO A 116 7.52 -10.71 14.51
C PRO A 116 7.57 -11.42 13.14
N ASP A 117 8.57 -12.26 12.96
CA ASP A 117 8.71 -13.13 11.80
C ASP A 117 7.49 -14.04 11.64
N GLY A 118 7.08 -14.31 10.41
CA GLY A 118 5.97 -15.23 10.12
C GLY A 118 4.61 -14.82 10.71
N SER A 119 4.40 -13.53 10.96
CA SER A 119 3.19 -13.00 11.63
C SER A 119 1.94 -13.04 10.76
N PHE A 120 2.07 -13.06 9.43
CA PHE A 120 0.96 -12.88 8.52
C PHE A 120 0.83 -14.01 7.50
N ASP A 121 -0.41 -14.36 7.18
CA ASP A 121 -0.78 -15.31 6.14
C ASP A 121 -0.69 -14.69 4.75
N VAL A 122 -1.03 -13.40 4.67
CA VAL A 122 -1.01 -12.62 3.43
C VAL A 122 -0.56 -11.20 3.69
N VAL A 123 0.28 -10.68 2.80
CA VAL A 123 0.72 -9.28 2.76
C VAL A 123 0.29 -8.68 1.43
N THR A 124 -0.38 -7.54 1.47
CA THR A 124 -0.79 -6.78 0.28
C THR A 124 -0.11 -5.41 0.25
N ILE A 125 0.15 -4.91 -0.95
CA ILE A 125 0.70 -3.57 -1.16
C ILE A 125 0.05 -2.97 -2.40
N GLY A 126 -0.65 -1.85 -2.25
CA GLY A 126 -1.22 -1.09 -3.37
C GLY A 126 -0.44 0.19 -3.64
N TYR A 127 0.25 0.26 -4.79
CA TYR A 127 0.98 1.45 -5.27
C TYR A 127 2.09 1.98 -4.34
N GLY A 128 2.55 1.16 -3.39
CA GLY A 128 3.50 1.56 -2.34
C GLY A 128 4.96 1.33 -2.70
N LEU A 129 5.30 0.18 -3.32
CA LEU A 129 6.69 -0.26 -3.49
C LEU A 129 7.54 0.71 -4.31
N ARG A 130 7.00 1.34 -5.33
CA ARG A 130 7.73 2.35 -6.14
C ARG A 130 8.21 3.57 -5.34
N ASN A 131 7.58 3.82 -4.19
CA ASN A 131 7.84 5.00 -3.36
C ASN A 131 8.89 4.75 -2.29
N VAL A 132 9.25 3.49 -2.01
CA VAL A 132 10.26 3.18 -0.99
C VAL A 132 11.65 3.66 -1.42
N PRO A 133 12.47 4.11 -0.47
CA PRO A 133 13.84 4.52 -0.76
C PRO A 133 14.77 3.33 -1.04
N ASP A 134 14.52 2.18 -0.42
CA ASP A 134 15.29 0.94 -0.52
C ASP A 134 14.33 -0.24 -0.73
N LEU A 135 14.32 -0.75 -1.96
CA LEU A 135 13.42 -1.83 -2.35
C LEU A 135 13.86 -3.18 -1.77
N ASP A 136 15.17 -3.42 -1.70
CA ASP A 136 15.70 -4.70 -1.21
C ASP A 136 15.39 -4.88 0.28
N THR A 137 15.59 -3.83 1.08
CA THR A 137 15.20 -3.83 2.49
C THR A 137 13.69 -4.01 2.66
N ALA A 138 12.87 -3.34 1.85
CA ALA A 138 11.41 -3.52 1.90
C ALA A 138 11.02 -4.97 1.58
N ILE A 139 11.60 -5.58 0.55
CA ILE A 139 11.32 -6.97 0.17
C ILE A 139 11.77 -7.92 1.28
N ALA A 140 12.94 -7.71 1.88
CA ALA A 140 13.42 -8.54 3.00
C ALA A 140 12.44 -8.52 4.19
N GLU A 141 11.94 -7.34 4.57
CA GLU A 141 10.94 -7.19 5.63
C GLU A 141 9.60 -7.87 5.28
N LEU A 142 9.16 -7.78 4.02
CA LEU A 142 7.98 -8.51 3.55
C LEU A 142 8.12 -10.03 3.72
N PHE A 143 9.26 -10.58 3.29
CA PHE A 143 9.55 -12.01 3.45
C PHE A 143 9.69 -12.43 4.90
N ARG A 144 10.24 -11.57 5.76
CA ARG A 144 10.39 -11.83 7.17
C ARG A 144 9.04 -11.98 7.88
N VAL A 145 8.11 -11.07 7.61
CA VAL A 145 6.82 -11.04 8.33
C VAL A 145 5.78 -12.01 7.77
N VAL A 146 5.92 -12.47 6.52
CA VAL A 146 5.03 -13.47 5.94
C VAL A 146 5.46 -14.87 6.41
N ARG A 147 4.51 -15.70 6.82
CA ARG A 147 4.80 -17.07 7.23
C ARG A 147 5.21 -17.96 6.04
N PRO A 148 5.91 -19.06 6.25
CA PRO A 148 6.11 -20.08 5.23
C PRO A 148 4.77 -20.54 4.63
N GLY A 149 4.68 -20.56 3.30
CA GLY A 149 3.43 -20.84 2.57
C GLY A 149 2.44 -19.69 2.50
N GLY A 150 2.74 -18.54 3.11
CA GLY A 150 1.97 -17.31 2.97
C GLY A 150 2.14 -16.65 1.60
N ARG A 151 1.46 -15.52 1.38
CA ARG A 151 1.45 -14.84 0.08
C ARG A 151 1.80 -13.36 0.22
N VAL A 152 2.56 -12.85 -0.74
CA VAL A 152 2.80 -11.41 -0.93
C VAL A 152 2.21 -11.01 -2.28
N LEU A 153 1.35 -10.00 -2.29
CA LEU A 153 0.72 -9.48 -3.51
C LEU A 153 0.97 -7.98 -3.62
N SER A 154 1.48 -7.57 -4.77
CA SER A 154 1.71 -6.16 -5.08
C SER A 154 0.87 -5.74 -6.27
N LEU A 155 0.21 -4.59 -6.14
CA LEU A 155 -0.46 -3.88 -7.22
C LEU A 155 0.31 -2.60 -7.49
N ASP A 156 0.85 -2.46 -8.70
CA ASP A 156 1.54 -1.23 -9.12
C ASP A 156 1.36 -0.98 -10.62
N PHE A 157 1.63 0.25 -11.05
CA PHE A 157 1.61 0.62 -12.46
C PHE A 157 2.87 0.11 -13.15
N ASN A 158 2.69 -0.65 -14.22
CA ASN A 158 3.79 -1.08 -15.07
C ASN A 158 4.06 -0.06 -16.18
N ARG A 159 5.32 0.12 -16.57
CA ARG A 159 5.64 0.90 -17.76
C ARG A 159 5.21 0.10 -19.00
N PRO A 160 4.44 0.72 -19.92
CA PRO A 160 4.10 0.04 -21.17
C PRO A 160 5.37 -0.32 -21.95
N THR A 161 5.47 -1.57 -22.38
CA THR A 161 6.57 -2.06 -23.23
C THR A 161 6.36 -1.66 -24.71
N ASN A 162 5.11 -1.42 -25.12
CA ASN A 162 4.77 -0.96 -26.46
C ASN A 162 5.08 0.54 -26.62
N GLY A 163 5.91 0.89 -27.61
CA GLY A 163 6.39 2.26 -27.85
C GLY A 163 5.27 3.28 -28.11
N GLY A 164 4.19 2.90 -28.81
CA GLY A 164 3.04 3.78 -29.08
C GLY A 164 2.23 4.07 -27.80
N VAL A 165 1.99 3.04 -26.98
CA VAL A 165 1.31 3.21 -25.69
C VAL A 165 2.16 4.01 -24.72
N ARG A 166 3.49 3.85 -24.76
CA ARG A 166 4.43 4.61 -23.93
C ARG A 166 4.40 6.12 -24.27
N LEU A 167 4.23 6.48 -25.55
CA LEU A 167 4.12 7.87 -25.96
C LEU A 167 2.86 8.53 -25.37
N LEU A 168 1.72 7.83 -25.40
CA LEU A 168 0.46 8.28 -24.80
C LEU A 168 0.51 8.35 -23.26
N TYR A 169 1.39 7.58 -22.63
CA TYR A 169 1.53 7.54 -21.17
C TYR A 169 2.45 8.66 -20.63
N LEU A 170 3.28 9.25 -21.50
CA LEU A 170 4.25 10.30 -21.14
C LEU A 170 3.81 11.70 -21.63
N ALA A 171 2.73 11.78 -22.39
CA ALA A 171 2.10 13.03 -22.84
C ALA A 171 1.09 13.54 -21.81
#